data_7013c8a8588fd666b3ceffc5b2bc2b9a
#
_entry.id   7013c8a8588fd666b3ceffc5b2bc2b9a
#
_cell.length_a   1.000
_cell.length_b   1.000
_cell.length_c   1.000
_cell.angle_alpha   90.00
_cell.angle_beta   90.00
_cell.angle_gamma   90.00
#
_symmetry.space_group_name_H-M   'P 1'
#
loop_
_entity.id
_entity.type
_entity.pdbx_description
1 polymer ?
#
loop_
_entity_poly.entity_id
_entity_poly.type
_entity_poly.pdbx_seq_one_letter_code
_entity_poly.pdbx_strand_id
1 'polypeptide(L)'
;MIDEKLNKEKWSENVIIADADYVDKVAFDLIVNFERMIGRRIPQADMARWIDCVALDGGLREGSQETQVVLIHSKKRTAMDNFSPSDFESQLNGKAFSDNLGEFIISSLPIEDVVAADDMFLDVLAMVCRQDDVKRVMVIPDTSRDALCDNIRHTLRTVSDEKRVTVFAMQPMQGGNFRQEILGYSLMNALGIRAEELK
;
A
#
# COMPACT_ATOMS: atom_id res chain seq x y z
N MET A 1 1.71 -4.46 -20.70
CA MET A 1 0.89 -3.30 -21.10
C MET A 1 0.14 -2.87 -19.85
N ILE A 2 0.49 -1.71 -19.32
CA ILE A 2 -0.30 -1.08 -18.27
C ILE A 2 -1.66 -0.82 -18.89
N ASP A 3 -2.72 -1.19 -18.16
CA ASP A 3 -4.08 -1.05 -18.64
C ASP A 3 -4.31 0.39 -19.16
N GLU A 4 -4.84 0.53 -20.36
CA GLU A 4 -5.15 1.85 -20.94
C GLU A 4 -6.07 2.69 -20.06
N LYS A 5 -6.78 2.05 -19.14
CA LYS A 5 -7.57 2.70 -18.10
C LYS A 5 -6.71 3.57 -17.17
N LEU A 6 -5.59 3.06 -16.68
CA LEU A 6 -4.71 3.81 -15.76
C LEU A 6 -4.04 5.02 -16.44
N ASN A 7 -3.82 4.96 -17.75
CA ASN A 7 -3.23 6.07 -18.51
C ASN A 7 -4.22 7.21 -18.82
N LYS A 8 -5.54 7.00 -18.67
CA LYS A 8 -6.58 7.98 -18.97
C LYS A 8 -7.25 8.59 -17.74
N GLU A 9 -7.02 8.02 -16.57
CA GLU A 9 -7.61 8.53 -15.34
C GLU A 9 -6.82 9.76 -14.85
N LYS A 10 -7.56 10.76 -14.42
CA LYS A 10 -6.97 11.88 -13.67
C LYS A 10 -6.58 11.34 -12.30
N TRP A 11 -5.29 11.43 -11.98
CA TRP A 11 -4.77 11.02 -10.69
C TRP A 11 -5.11 12.04 -9.60
N SER A 12 -5.42 11.54 -8.42
CA SER A 12 -5.57 12.37 -7.23
C SER A 12 -4.22 12.90 -6.75
N GLU A 13 -4.24 13.96 -5.97
CA GLU A 13 -3.04 14.56 -5.40
C GLU A 13 -2.23 13.58 -4.53
N ASN A 14 -2.95 12.66 -3.86
CA ASN A 14 -2.36 11.63 -3.01
C ASN A 14 -2.63 10.25 -3.60
N VAL A 15 -1.61 9.40 -3.63
CA VAL A 15 -1.72 8.02 -4.16
C VAL A 15 -1.02 7.05 -3.23
N ILE A 16 -1.69 5.95 -2.91
CA ILE A 16 -1.14 4.77 -2.24
C ILE A 16 -0.98 3.67 -3.28
N ILE A 17 0.22 3.10 -3.41
CA ILE A 17 0.50 1.96 -4.29
C ILE A 17 0.98 0.81 -3.41
N ALA A 18 0.25 -0.30 -3.39
CA ALA A 18 0.59 -1.44 -2.56
C ALA A 18 0.64 -2.76 -3.33
N ASP A 19 1.66 -3.56 -3.07
CA ASP A 19 1.66 -4.98 -3.37
C ASP A 19 0.74 -5.69 -2.37
N ALA A 20 -0.50 -5.94 -2.80
CA ALA A 20 -1.54 -6.48 -1.93
C ALA A 20 -1.25 -7.93 -1.50
N ASP A 21 -0.59 -8.71 -2.35
CA ASP A 21 -0.22 -10.09 -2.02
C ASP A 21 0.84 -10.13 -0.91
N TYR A 22 1.82 -9.23 -1.01
CA TYR A 22 2.85 -9.09 0.03
C TYR A 22 2.27 -8.57 1.34
N VAL A 23 1.45 -7.53 1.29
CA VAL A 23 0.81 -6.95 2.49
C VAL A 23 -0.07 -7.98 3.20
N ASP A 24 -0.83 -8.77 2.45
CA ASP A 24 -1.67 -9.84 3.00
C ASP A 24 -0.83 -10.93 3.68
N LYS A 25 0.30 -11.31 3.06
CA LYS A 25 1.26 -12.24 3.64
C LYS A 25 1.85 -11.71 4.95
N VAL A 26 2.27 -10.46 4.99
CA VAL A 26 2.79 -9.82 6.21
C VAL A 26 1.73 -9.78 7.30
N ALA A 27 0.49 -9.46 6.96
CA ALA A 27 -0.63 -9.48 7.91
C ALA A 27 -0.82 -10.89 8.51
N PHE A 28 -0.77 -11.95 7.69
CA PHE A 28 -0.81 -13.33 8.16
C PHE A 28 0.33 -13.64 9.14
N ASP A 29 1.55 -13.29 8.80
CA ASP A 29 2.73 -13.54 9.64
C ASP A 29 2.59 -12.82 11.00
N LEU A 30 2.08 -11.58 11.01
CA LEU A 30 1.80 -10.83 12.23
C LEU A 30 0.69 -11.49 13.07
N ILE A 31 -0.41 -11.91 12.45
CA ILE A 31 -1.50 -12.62 13.14
C ILE A 31 -0.95 -13.86 13.86
N VAL A 32 -0.24 -14.73 13.14
CA VAL A 32 0.30 -15.97 13.71
C VAL A 32 1.25 -15.70 14.88
N ASN A 33 2.14 -14.73 14.72
CA ASN A 33 3.13 -14.40 15.74
C ASN A 33 2.49 -13.79 16.99
N PHE A 34 1.60 -12.82 16.79
CA PHE A 34 0.96 -12.11 17.91
C PHE A 34 -0.12 -12.95 18.61
N GLU A 35 -0.87 -13.81 17.92
CA GLU A 35 -1.77 -14.77 18.59
C GLU A 35 -1.01 -15.65 19.58
N ARG A 36 0.19 -16.06 19.19
CA ARG A 36 1.07 -16.88 20.04
C ARG A 36 1.59 -16.11 21.26
N MET A 37 1.93 -14.82 21.06
CA MET A 37 2.50 -13.98 22.12
C MET A 37 1.46 -13.53 23.15
N ILE A 38 0.28 -13.12 22.67
CA ILE A 38 -0.75 -12.49 23.53
C ILE A 38 -1.86 -13.45 23.96
N GLY A 39 -1.89 -14.67 23.41
CA GLY A 39 -2.81 -15.72 23.83
C GLY A 39 -4.27 -15.50 23.47
N ARG A 40 -4.57 -14.67 22.47
CA ARG A 40 -5.93 -14.47 21.95
C ARG A 40 -5.96 -14.54 20.43
N ARG A 41 -7.14 -14.81 19.87
CA ARG A 41 -7.40 -14.70 18.45
C ARG A 41 -7.30 -13.24 17.99
N ILE A 42 -6.65 -13.03 16.86
CA ILE A 42 -6.58 -11.74 16.18
C ILE A 42 -7.50 -11.80 14.95
N PRO A 43 -8.45 -10.87 14.82
CA PRO A 43 -9.31 -10.81 13.66
C PRO A 43 -8.53 -10.37 12.42
N GLN A 44 -9.16 -10.48 11.24
CA GLN A 44 -8.65 -9.88 10.03
C GLN A 44 -8.39 -8.38 10.23
N ALA A 45 -7.40 -7.85 9.50
CA ALA A 45 -7.12 -6.42 9.51
C ALA A 45 -8.28 -5.63 8.90
N ASP A 46 -8.63 -4.53 9.52
CA ASP A 46 -9.58 -3.56 8.96
C ASP A 46 -8.90 -2.80 7.80
N MET A 47 -9.41 -2.97 6.59
CA MET A 47 -8.85 -2.37 5.37
C MET A 47 -8.85 -0.85 5.44
N ALA A 48 -9.97 -0.22 5.82
CA ALA A 48 -10.06 1.23 5.89
C ALA A 48 -9.08 1.78 6.94
N ARG A 49 -9.02 1.16 8.10
CA ARG A 49 -8.09 1.54 9.17
C ARG A 49 -6.63 1.40 8.78
N TRP A 50 -6.28 0.35 8.02
CA TRP A 50 -4.93 0.19 7.50
C TRP A 50 -4.58 1.31 6.51
N ILE A 51 -5.48 1.62 5.57
CA ILE A 51 -5.29 2.71 4.61
C ILE A 51 -5.11 4.05 5.33
N ASP A 52 -5.91 4.34 6.36
CA ASP A 52 -5.78 5.56 7.18
C ASP A 52 -4.41 5.66 7.85
N CYS A 53 -3.95 4.57 8.46
CA CYS A 53 -2.64 4.54 9.11
C CYS A 53 -1.51 4.78 8.09
N VAL A 54 -1.58 4.16 6.92
CA VAL A 54 -0.61 4.39 5.83
C VAL A 54 -0.64 5.85 5.38
N ALA A 55 -1.82 6.42 5.22
CA ALA A 55 -1.97 7.81 4.82
C ALA A 55 -1.39 8.78 5.86
N LEU A 56 -1.68 8.58 7.14
CA LEU A 56 -1.15 9.39 8.25
C LEU A 56 0.38 9.29 8.34
N ASP A 57 0.93 8.08 8.27
CA ASP A 57 2.38 7.84 8.28
C ASP A 57 3.05 8.46 7.04
N GLY A 58 2.38 8.44 5.91
CA GLY A 58 2.79 9.12 4.68
C GLY A 58 2.66 10.64 4.73
N GLY A 59 2.17 11.18 5.84
CA GLY A 59 2.10 12.62 6.10
C GLY A 59 0.80 13.30 5.68
N LEU A 60 -0.25 12.53 5.36
CA LEU A 60 -1.59 13.09 5.15
C LEU A 60 -2.10 13.70 6.46
N ARG A 61 -2.91 14.75 6.37
CA ARG A 61 -3.54 15.42 7.52
C ARG A 61 -5.01 15.62 7.21
N GLU A 62 -5.79 15.91 8.23
CA GLU A 62 -7.22 16.20 8.10
C GLU A 62 -7.52 17.22 7.00
N GLY A 63 -8.54 16.95 6.20
CA GLY A 63 -8.94 17.81 5.09
C GLY A 63 -9.83 17.12 4.07
N SER A 64 -10.34 17.91 3.13
CA SER A 64 -11.24 17.45 2.07
C SER A 64 -10.48 17.02 0.81
N GLN A 65 -9.41 16.29 0.96
CA GLN A 65 -8.60 15.77 -0.14
C GLN A 65 -9.07 14.39 -0.61
N GLU A 66 -8.63 14.00 -1.79
CA GLU A 66 -8.87 12.70 -2.37
C GLU A 66 -7.57 11.90 -2.41
N THR A 67 -7.65 10.63 -2.10
CA THR A 67 -6.53 9.68 -2.16
C THR A 67 -6.94 8.46 -2.98
N GLN A 68 -6.22 8.18 -4.04
CA GLN A 68 -6.36 6.92 -4.78
C GLN A 68 -5.51 5.84 -4.14
N VAL A 69 -6.09 4.65 -3.98
CA VAL A 69 -5.43 3.46 -3.44
C VAL A 69 -5.38 2.40 -4.53
N VAL A 70 -4.18 2.04 -4.97
CA VAL A 70 -3.96 1.02 -6.00
C VAL A 70 -3.44 -0.25 -5.34
N LEU A 71 -4.24 -1.31 -5.36
CA LEU A 71 -3.90 -2.63 -4.84
C LEU A 71 -3.48 -3.54 -6.00
N ILE A 72 -2.18 -3.76 -6.15
CA ILE A 72 -1.61 -4.63 -7.17
C ILE A 72 -1.59 -6.06 -6.62
N HIS A 73 -2.13 -7.02 -7.35
CA HIS A 73 -2.23 -8.41 -6.90
C HIS A 73 -2.12 -9.41 -8.04
N SER A 74 -1.78 -10.66 -7.74
CA SER A 74 -1.82 -11.75 -8.71
C SER A 74 -3.25 -11.98 -9.19
N LYS A 75 -3.44 -12.13 -10.50
CA LYS A 75 -4.75 -12.48 -11.10
C LYS A 75 -5.32 -13.79 -10.55
N LYS A 76 -4.48 -14.68 -10.05
CA LYS A 76 -4.89 -15.95 -9.43
C LYS A 76 -5.52 -15.78 -8.06
N ARG A 77 -5.32 -14.64 -7.44
CA ARG A 77 -5.93 -14.32 -6.13
C ARG A 77 -7.16 -13.46 -6.32
N THR A 78 -8.24 -13.85 -5.65
CA THR A 78 -9.52 -13.12 -5.67
C THR A 78 -9.73 -12.25 -4.45
N ALA A 79 -8.94 -12.47 -3.38
CA ALA A 79 -9.11 -11.78 -2.11
C ALA A 79 -7.80 -11.66 -1.33
N MET A 80 -7.78 -10.71 -0.39
CA MET A 80 -6.79 -10.61 0.70
C MET A 80 -7.34 -11.36 1.90
N ASP A 81 -6.82 -12.57 2.18
CA ASP A 81 -7.38 -13.49 3.17
C ASP A 81 -7.35 -12.97 4.62
N ASN A 82 -6.46 -12.02 4.90
CA ASN A 82 -6.22 -11.47 6.24
C ASN A 82 -6.76 -10.05 6.42
N PHE A 83 -7.60 -9.59 5.49
CA PHE A 83 -8.24 -8.28 5.53
C PHE A 83 -9.77 -8.39 5.41
N SER A 84 -10.47 -7.37 5.88
CA SER A 84 -11.91 -7.19 5.70
C SER A 84 -12.20 -5.70 5.42
N PRO A 85 -12.93 -5.38 4.34
CA PRO A 85 -13.36 -6.27 3.24
C PRO A 85 -12.17 -6.86 2.48
N SER A 86 -12.38 -7.98 1.77
CA SER A 86 -11.29 -8.80 1.23
C SER A 86 -11.32 -9.00 -0.29
N ASP A 87 -12.50 -9.19 -0.86
CA ASP A 87 -12.65 -9.55 -2.28
C ASP A 87 -12.28 -8.37 -3.20
N PHE A 88 -11.30 -8.61 -4.08
CA PHE A 88 -10.76 -7.57 -4.94
C PHE A 88 -11.80 -6.98 -5.89
N GLU A 89 -12.62 -7.80 -6.52
CA GLU A 89 -13.54 -7.34 -7.56
C GLU A 89 -14.83 -6.79 -6.96
N SER A 90 -15.44 -7.51 -6.03
CA SER A 90 -16.78 -7.19 -5.54
C SER A 90 -16.80 -6.21 -4.36
N GLN A 91 -15.73 -6.20 -3.53
CA GLN A 91 -15.70 -5.44 -2.29
C GLN A 91 -14.69 -4.28 -2.27
N LEU A 92 -13.65 -4.33 -3.11
CA LEU A 92 -12.57 -3.34 -3.09
C LEU A 92 -12.54 -2.50 -4.36
N ASN A 93 -12.54 -3.11 -5.54
CA ASN A 93 -12.39 -2.38 -6.79
C ASN A 93 -13.53 -1.39 -7.04
N GLY A 94 -13.18 -0.13 -7.29
CA GLY A 94 -14.15 0.94 -7.52
C GLY A 94 -14.95 1.36 -6.29
N LYS A 95 -14.54 0.93 -5.09
CA LYS A 95 -15.18 1.34 -3.84
C LYS A 95 -14.48 2.55 -3.25
N ALA A 96 -15.23 3.34 -2.50
CA ALA A 96 -14.72 4.51 -1.80
C ALA A 96 -15.23 4.52 -0.36
N PHE A 97 -14.44 5.13 0.53
CA PHE A 97 -14.87 5.51 1.87
C PHE A 97 -14.36 6.92 2.18
N SER A 98 -14.98 7.58 3.13
CA SER A 98 -14.61 8.93 3.54
C SER A 98 -14.55 9.03 5.05
N ASP A 99 -13.59 9.80 5.53
CA ASP A 99 -13.41 10.14 6.93
C ASP A 99 -12.82 11.55 7.09
N ASN A 100 -12.20 11.84 8.25
CA ASN A 100 -11.58 13.14 8.52
C ASN A 100 -10.31 13.40 7.68
N LEU A 101 -9.71 12.38 7.05
CA LEU A 101 -8.57 12.51 6.14
C LEU A 101 -8.98 12.81 4.70
N GLY A 102 -10.27 12.72 4.39
CA GLY A 102 -10.83 12.92 3.07
C GLY A 102 -11.48 11.68 2.47
N GLU A 103 -11.53 11.60 1.16
CA GLU A 103 -12.09 10.47 0.42
C GLU A 103 -10.98 9.55 -0.10
N PHE A 104 -11.16 8.26 0.12
CA PHE A 104 -10.26 7.20 -0.39
C PHE A 104 -10.99 6.39 -1.45
N ILE A 105 -10.41 6.28 -2.64
CA ILE A 105 -10.95 5.52 -3.76
C ILE A 105 -10.02 4.34 -4.03
N ILE A 106 -10.54 3.11 -3.92
CA ILE A 106 -9.78 1.88 -4.08
C ILE A 106 -9.92 1.35 -5.49
N SER A 107 -8.80 1.00 -6.10
CA SER A 107 -8.72 0.27 -7.37
C SER A 107 -7.89 -0.99 -7.19
N SER A 108 -8.36 -2.12 -7.67
CA SER A 108 -7.56 -3.35 -7.74
C SER A 108 -6.96 -3.51 -9.14
N LEU A 109 -5.71 -3.91 -9.19
CA LEU A 109 -4.97 -4.10 -10.43
C LEU A 109 -4.41 -5.52 -10.50
N PRO A 110 -5.11 -6.45 -11.18
CA PRO A 110 -4.63 -7.81 -11.34
C PRO A 110 -3.44 -7.87 -12.31
N ILE A 111 -2.41 -8.63 -11.93
CA ILE A 111 -1.23 -8.86 -12.76
C ILE A 111 -1.49 -10.06 -13.66
N GLU A 112 -1.38 -9.86 -14.97
CA GLU A 112 -1.47 -10.94 -15.94
C GLU A 112 -0.29 -11.93 -15.82
N ASP A 113 -0.54 -13.21 -16.05
CA ASP A 113 0.44 -14.29 -15.85
C ASP A 113 1.74 -14.14 -16.68
N VAL A 114 1.72 -13.32 -17.71
CA VAL A 114 2.87 -13.07 -18.60
C VAL A 114 3.73 -11.87 -18.16
N VAL A 115 3.31 -11.16 -17.12
CA VAL A 115 4.00 -9.97 -16.61
C VAL A 115 4.63 -10.31 -15.25
N ALA A 116 5.90 -9.96 -15.07
CA ALA A 116 6.51 -10.08 -13.76
C ALA A 116 5.90 -9.08 -12.78
N ALA A 117 5.60 -9.52 -11.55
CA ALA A 117 4.99 -8.67 -10.54
C ALA A 117 5.82 -7.41 -10.24
N ASP A 118 7.15 -7.56 -10.19
CA ASP A 118 8.05 -6.43 -9.94
C ASP A 118 8.02 -5.41 -11.06
N ASP A 119 7.98 -5.86 -12.31
CA ASP A 119 7.93 -4.98 -13.47
C ASP A 119 6.63 -4.17 -13.47
N MET A 120 5.49 -4.82 -13.19
CA MET A 120 4.21 -4.13 -13.07
C MET A 120 4.22 -3.10 -11.94
N PHE A 121 4.76 -3.45 -10.78
CA PHE A 121 4.86 -2.53 -9.65
C PHE A 121 5.71 -1.29 -9.99
N LEU A 122 6.86 -1.50 -10.61
CA LEU A 122 7.77 -0.43 -11.05
C LEU A 122 7.15 0.46 -12.12
N ASP A 123 6.43 -0.13 -13.07
CA ASP A 123 5.74 0.61 -14.12
C ASP A 123 4.64 1.51 -13.55
N VAL A 124 3.83 1.00 -12.62
CA VAL A 124 2.80 1.79 -11.93
C VAL A 124 3.43 2.92 -11.13
N LEU A 125 4.49 2.62 -10.36
CA LEU A 125 5.23 3.62 -9.59
C LEU A 125 5.78 4.74 -10.49
N ALA A 126 6.45 4.37 -11.57
CA ALA A 126 7.02 5.33 -12.52
C ALA A 126 5.94 6.18 -13.19
N MET A 127 4.82 5.57 -13.57
CA MET A 127 3.69 6.26 -14.18
C MET A 127 3.09 7.30 -13.22
N VAL A 128 2.79 6.91 -11.99
CA VAL A 128 2.23 7.80 -10.97
C VAL A 128 3.19 8.95 -10.65
N CYS A 129 4.47 8.66 -10.50
CA CYS A 129 5.46 9.68 -10.18
C CYS A 129 5.70 10.70 -11.31
N ARG A 130 5.33 10.39 -12.56
CA ARG A 130 5.41 11.34 -13.68
C ARG A 130 4.22 12.28 -13.77
N GLN A 131 3.12 12.02 -13.07
CA GLN A 131 1.93 12.87 -13.12
C GLN A 131 2.16 14.16 -12.34
N ASP A 132 1.93 15.30 -12.97
CA ASP A 132 2.13 16.63 -12.35
C ASP A 132 1.12 16.91 -11.22
N ASP A 133 -0.08 16.35 -11.33
CA ASP A 133 -1.14 16.49 -10.32
C ASP A 133 -0.82 15.73 -9.02
N VAL A 134 -0.03 14.67 -9.09
CA VAL A 134 0.35 13.86 -7.92
C VAL A 134 1.44 14.56 -7.11
N LYS A 135 1.16 14.82 -5.84
CA LYS A 135 2.07 15.50 -4.90
C LYS A 135 2.62 14.59 -3.81
N ARG A 136 1.87 13.53 -3.46
CA ARG A 136 2.24 12.59 -2.40
C ARG A 136 2.03 11.15 -2.87
N VAL A 137 3.05 10.33 -2.68
CA VAL A 137 2.99 8.90 -3.02
C VAL A 137 3.44 8.07 -1.83
N MET A 138 2.58 7.17 -1.36
CA MET A 138 2.88 6.15 -0.37
C MET A 138 3.08 4.82 -1.09
N VAL A 139 4.25 4.22 -0.94
CA VAL A 139 4.69 3.06 -1.71
C VAL A 139 4.91 1.88 -0.78
N ILE A 140 4.18 0.79 -0.98
CA ILE A 140 4.26 -0.42 -0.16
C ILE A 140 4.64 -1.62 -1.06
N PRO A 141 5.93 -1.79 -1.37
CA PRO A 141 6.43 -2.89 -2.21
C PRO A 141 6.72 -4.15 -1.39
N ASP A 142 6.95 -5.26 -2.06
CA ASP A 142 7.56 -6.44 -1.45
C ASP A 142 9.05 -6.17 -1.14
N THR A 143 9.33 -5.67 0.06
CA THR A 143 10.69 -5.34 0.51
C THR A 143 11.53 -6.56 0.91
N SER A 144 11.01 -7.77 0.80
CA SER A 144 11.83 -8.98 0.93
C SER A 144 12.69 -9.25 -0.32
N ARG A 145 12.49 -8.49 -1.39
CA ARG A 145 13.15 -8.64 -2.69
C ARG A 145 14.14 -7.51 -2.92
N ASP A 146 15.41 -7.77 -2.67
CA ASP A 146 16.49 -6.75 -2.77
C ASP A 146 16.54 -6.09 -4.14
N ALA A 147 16.39 -6.86 -5.23
CA ALA A 147 16.43 -6.32 -6.59
C ALA A 147 15.28 -5.33 -6.84
N LEU A 148 14.08 -5.59 -6.31
CA LEU A 148 12.95 -4.65 -6.39
C LEU A 148 13.26 -3.37 -5.62
N CYS A 149 13.81 -3.48 -4.41
CA CYS A 149 14.20 -2.33 -3.59
C CYS A 149 15.24 -1.45 -4.32
N ASP A 150 16.22 -2.06 -4.98
CA ASP A 150 17.23 -1.35 -5.77
C ASP A 150 16.61 -0.61 -6.96
N ASN A 151 15.68 -1.26 -7.67
CA ASN A 151 14.98 -0.67 -8.80
C ASN A 151 14.04 0.47 -8.36
N ILE A 152 13.37 0.34 -7.22
CA ILE A 152 12.56 1.43 -6.63
C ILE A 152 13.45 2.64 -6.34
N ARG A 153 14.59 2.45 -5.67
CA ARG A 153 15.54 3.54 -5.40
C ARG A 153 16.02 4.21 -6.68
N HIS A 154 16.28 3.42 -7.72
CA HIS A 154 16.68 3.95 -9.03
C HIS A 154 15.57 4.77 -9.66
N THR A 155 14.35 4.25 -9.70
CA THR A 155 13.17 4.94 -10.25
C THR A 155 12.91 6.28 -9.53
N LEU A 156 13.04 6.30 -8.20
CA LEU A 156 12.76 7.49 -7.41
C LEU A 156 13.85 8.57 -7.50
N ARG A 157 15.06 8.25 -7.98
CA ARG A 157 16.12 9.26 -8.16
C ARG A 157 15.77 10.40 -9.10
N THR A 158 14.90 10.14 -10.08
CA THR A 158 14.50 11.11 -11.10
C THR A 158 13.20 11.84 -10.77
N VAL A 159 12.59 11.51 -9.64
CA VAL A 159 11.34 12.14 -9.19
C VAL A 159 11.66 13.51 -8.61
N SER A 160 10.82 14.50 -8.95
CA SER A 160 10.96 15.88 -8.45
C SER A 160 10.92 15.92 -6.91
N ASP A 161 11.79 16.74 -6.32
CA ASP A 161 11.83 16.99 -4.86
C ASP A 161 10.54 17.64 -4.33
N GLU A 162 9.68 18.16 -5.20
CA GLU A 162 8.36 18.68 -4.83
C GLU A 162 7.37 17.57 -4.47
N LYS A 163 7.61 16.34 -4.94
CA LYS A 163 6.79 15.17 -4.60
C LYS A 163 7.26 14.57 -3.28
N ARG A 164 6.31 14.30 -2.41
CA ARG A 164 6.56 13.64 -1.12
C ARG A 164 6.37 12.13 -1.29
N VAL A 165 7.45 11.41 -1.38
CA VAL A 165 7.43 9.93 -1.50
C VAL A 165 7.82 9.31 -0.17
N THR A 166 6.99 8.36 0.30
CA THR A 166 7.25 7.55 1.49
C THR A 166 7.20 6.07 1.11
N VAL A 167 8.28 5.34 1.39
CA VAL A 167 8.35 3.89 1.17
C VAL A 167 8.17 3.18 2.50
N PHE A 168 7.25 2.23 2.52
CA PHE A 168 6.94 1.40 3.68
C PHE A 168 7.68 0.07 3.59
N ALA A 169 8.40 -0.29 4.63
CA ALA A 169 9.14 -1.54 4.71
C ALA A 169 9.00 -2.18 6.08
N MET A 170 9.16 -3.50 6.18
CA MET A 170 9.14 -4.19 7.47
C MET A 170 10.38 -3.93 8.32
N GLN A 171 11.49 -3.58 7.67
CA GLN A 171 12.76 -3.21 8.31
C GLN A 171 13.36 -2.00 7.59
N PRO A 172 14.19 -1.20 8.27
CA PRO A 172 14.91 -0.13 7.60
C PRO A 172 15.69 -0.63 6.40
N MET A 173 15.55 0.08 5.28
CA MET A 173 16.27 -0.20 4.04
C MET A 173 17.26 0.90 3.71
N GLN A 174 18.16 0.64 2.76
CA GLN A 174 19.08 1.68 2.29
C GLN A 174 18.30 2.90 1.81
N GLY A 175 18.69 4.08 2.28
CA GLY A 175 18.04 5.34 1.96
C GLY A 175 18.14 5.73 0.48
N GLY A 176 17.33 6.68 0.10
CA GLY A 176 17.22 7.25 -1.24
C GLY A 176 16.50 8.59 -1.19
N ASN A 177 15.97 9.03 -2.33
CA ASN A 177 15.17 10.26 -2.42
C ASN A 177 13.72 10.02 -1.98
N PHE A 178 13.54 9.51 -0.76
CA PHE A 178 12.24 9.21 -0.17
C PHE A 178 12.33 9.11 1.35
N ARG A 179 11.20 9.24 2.02
CA ARG A 179 11.05 8.94 3.45
C ARG A 179 10.78 7.44 3.63
N GLN A 180 11.10 6.92 4.79
CA GLN A 180 10.84 5.53 5.15
C GLN A 180 9.93 5.47 6.37
N GLU A 181 9.00 4.52 6.34
CA GLU A 181 8.12 4.16 7.46
C GLU A 181 8.09 2.65 7.65
N ILE A 182 7.82 2.19 8.86
CA ILE A 182 7.72 0.77 9.17
C ILE A 182 6.29 0.28 8.92
N LEU A 183 6.13 -0.60 7.94
CA LEU A 183 4.85 -1.17 7.54
C LEU A 183 4.13 -1.88 8.70
N GLY A 184 4.89 -2.55 9.57
CA GLY A 184 4.34 -3.33 10.67
C GLY A 184 3.45 -2.53 11.62
N TYR A 185 3.73 -1.25 11.88
CA TYR A 185 2.93 -0.43 12.79
C TYR A 185 1.51 -0.18 12.27
N SER A 186 1.37 0.14 10.98
CA SER A 186 0.06 0.32 10.35
C SER A 186 -0.77 -0.97 10.38
N LEU A 187 -0.13 -2.11 10.12
CA LEU A 187 -0.79 -3.42 10.17
C LEU A 187 -1.19 -3.82 11.58
N MET A 188 -0.33 -3.63 12.57
CA MET A 188 -0.67 -3.90 13.97
C MET A 188 -1.90 -3.09 14.41
N ASN A 189 -1.97 -1.83 14.03
CA ASN A 189 -3.12 -0.97 14.31
C ASN A 189 -4.40 -1.53 13.65
N ALA A 190 -4.33 -1.89 12.37
CA ALA A 190 -5.46 -2.45 11.63
C ALA A 190 -5.92 -3.82 12.16
N LEU A 191 -5.01 -4.61 12.75
CA LEU A 191 -5.27 -5.88 13.41
C LEU A 191 -5.82 -5.72 14.84
N GLY A 192 -5.90 -4.49 15.36
CA GLY A 192 -6.36 -4.23 16.72
C GLY A 192 -5.39 -4.72 17.81
N ILE A 193 -4.11 -4.79 17.50
CA ILE A 193 -3.05 -5.12 18.46
C ILE A 193 -2.67 -3.86 19.23
N ARG A 194 -2.74 -3.91 20.56
CA ARG A 194 -2.46 -2.76 21.43
C ARG A 194 -1.10 -2.91 22.11
N ALA A 195 -0.41 -1.79 22.30
CA ALA A 195 0.91 -1.77 22.95
C ALA A 195 0.91 -2.40 24.35
N GLU A 196 -0.20 -2.27 25.11
CA GLU A 196 -0.35 -2.86 26.45
C GLU A 196 -0.35 -4.39 26.44
N GLU A 197 -0.72 -5.01 25.30
CA GLU A 197 -0.75 -6.46 25.13
C GLU A 197 0.64 -7.06 24.88
N LEU A 198 1.63 -6.21 24.62
CA LEU A 198 3.01 -6.61 24.26
C LEU A 198 3.99 -6.56 25.44
N LYS A 199 3.48 -6.45 26.67
CA LYS A 199 4.28 -6.37 27.91
C LYS A 199 4.53 -7.73 28.51
#